data_9cb7781e971dc27bf052df994bd879c3
#
_entry.id   9cb7781e971dc27bf052df994bd879c3
#
_cell.length_a   1.000
_cell.length_b   1.000
_cell.length_c   1.000
_cell.angle_alpha   90.00
_cell.angle_beta   90.00
_cell.angle_gamma   90.00
#
_symmetry.space_group_name_H-M   'P 1'
#
loop_
_entity.id
_entity.type
_entity.pdbx_description
1 polymer ?
#
loop_
_entity_poly.entity_id
_entity_poly.type
_entity_poly.pdbx_seq_one_letter_code
_entity_poly.pdbx_strand_id
1 'polypeptide(L)'
;MGHHAYTLQEQQRLDRNREAMISLVRGDGRPQRLGNERTLGIELERLILDPVSGQRVPFEGPLSISTLLARWERFFAPECALIIDDTLFGYEGIVTVENKEVGISITLEPGAQLEVAVGPSNSVSDLLGAILAFDEQYAQLCQDLGVEWQLVALGTDPFTIDPREVALIPKERYRLMDKTLSHTGRYARDMMRCSASTQISLDCSDE
;
A
#
# COMPACT_ATOMS: atom_id res chain seq x y z
N MET A 1 -4.39 -10.93 -36.70
CA MET A 1 -3.68 -10.20 -35.66
C MET A 1 -2.35 -9.76 -36.25
N GLY A 2 -2.20 -8.46 -36.57
CA GLY A 2 -0.96 -7.96 -37.17
C GLY A 2 0.13 -7.88 -36.10
N HIS A 3 1.24 -8.59 -36.29
CA HIS A 3 2.43 -8.40 -35.48
C HIS A 3 2.97 -6.98 -35.74
N HIS A 4 2.90 -6.10 -34.76
CA HIS A 4 3.54 -4.81 -34.83
C HIS A 4 5.05 -5.04 -34.76
N ALA A 5 5.74 -4.86 -35.88
CA ALA A 5 7.20 -4.94 -35.91
C ALA A 5 7.75 -3.67 -35.22
N TYR A 6 8.55 -3.85 -34.18
CA TYR A 6 9.21 -2.73 -33.49
C TYR A 6 10.21 -2.04 -34.45
N THR A 7 10.28 -0.73 -34.36
CA THR A 7 11.35 0.04 -34.99
C THR A 7 12.70 -0.28 -34.36
N LEU A 8 13.79 0.00 -35.05
CA LEU A 8 15.15 -0.21 -34.51
C LEU A 8 15.37 0.51 -33.17
N GLN A 9 14.82 1.73 -33.03
CA GLN A 9 14.92 2.52 -31.77
C GLN A 9 14.11 1.87 -30.64
N GLU A 10 12.94 1.36 -30.93
CA GLU A 10 12.11 0.66 -29.93
C GLU A 10 12.79 -0.65 -29.50
N GLN A 11 13.35 -1.39 -30.44
CA GLN A 11 14.10 -2.61 -30.14
C GLN A 11 15.31 -2.32 -29.24
N GLN A 12 16.12 -1.31 -29.56
CA GLN A 12 17.26 -0.90 -28.75
C GLN A 12 16.84 -0.44 -27.34
N ARG A 13 15.68 0.21 -27.20
CA ARG A 13 15.14 0.59 -25.91
C ARG A 13 14.73 -0.63 -25.10
N LEU A 14 14.06 -1.59 -25.73
CA LEU A 14 13.65 -2.84 -25.09
C LEU A 14 14.86 -3.64 -24.62
N ASP A 15 15.91 -3.72 -25.42
CA ASP A 15 17.13 -4.44 -25.08
C ASP A 15 17.85 -3.78 -23.87
N ARG A 16 17.98 -2.46 -23.87
CA ARG A 16 18.53 -1.73 -22.70
C ARG A 16 17.71 -1.94 -21.42
N ASN A 17 16.37 -1.89 -21.54
CA ASN A 17 15.49 -2.12 -20.38
C ASN A 17 15.61 -3.57 -19.88
N ARG A 18 15.74 -4.54 -20.80
CA ARG A 18 15.95 -5.93 -20.43
C ARG A 18 17.29 -6.14 -19.70
N GLU A 19 18.38 -5.55 -20.22
CA GLU A 19 19.68 -5.61 -19.55
C GLU A 19 19.66 -4.95 -18.18
N ALA A 20 19.02 -3.78 -18.05
CA ALA A 20 18.85 -3.09 -16.77
C ALA A 20 18.03 -3.93 -15.77
N MET A 21 16.97 -4.59 -16.21
CA MET A 21 16.20 -5.51 -15.36
C MET A 21 17.01 -6.75 -14.95
N ILE A 22 17.77 -7.34 -15.87
CA ILE A 22 18.63 -8.48 -15.56
C ILE A 22 19.68 -8.05 -14.52
N SER A 23 20.33 -6.90 -14.70
CA SER A 23 21.31 -6.36 -13.75
C SER A 23 20.66 -6.11 -12.38
N LEU A 24 19.45 -5.56 -12.35
CA LEU A 24 18.70 -5.34 -11.11
C LEU A 24 18.38 -6.64 -10.37
N VAL A 25 17.92 -7.67 -11.11
CA VAL A 25 17.60 -8.99 -10.54
C VAL A 25 18.85 -9.71 -10.04
N ARG A 26 19.97 -9.58 -10.76
CA ARG A 26 21.26 -10.13 -10.33
C ARG A 26 21.91 -9.38 -9.17
N GLY A 27 21.35 -8.24 -8.78
CA GLY A 27 21.93 -7.43 -7.72
C GLY A 27 23.22 -6.71 -8.10
N ASP A 28 23.50 -6.58 -9.42
CA ASP A 28 24.71 -5.91 -9.91
C ASP A 28 24.79 -4.48 -9.34
N GLY A 29 25.88 -4.17 -8.66
CA GLY A 29 26.09 -2.86 -8.03
C GLY A 29 25.44 -2.68 -6.66
N ARG A 30 24.75 -3.69 -6.12
CA ARG A 30 24.34 -3.66 -4.72
C ARG A 30 25.54 -4.00 -3.82
N PRO A 31 25.71 -3.33 -2.66
CA PRO A 31 26.70 -3.75 -1.71
C PRO A 31 26.39 -5.20 -1.31
N GLN A 32 27.40 -6.09 -1.41
CA GLN A 32 27.27 -7.44 -0.89
C GLN A 32 26.85 -7.35 0.58
N ARG A 33 25.69 -7.90 0.91
CA ARG A 33 25.30 -8.05 2.31
C ARG A 33 26.27 -9.05 2.94
N LEU A 34 27.11 -8.54 3.83
CA LEU A 34 28.02 -9.38 4.63
C LEU A 34 27.18 -10.11 5.66
N GLY A 35 26.87 -11.39 5.40
CA GLY A 35 26.23 -12.29 6.34
C GLY A 35 24.94 -12.93 5.85
N ASN A 36 24.53 -14.01 6.50
CA ASN A 36 23.28 -14.74 6.27
C ASN A 36 22.05 -14.06 6.89
N GLU A 37 22.10 -12.76 7.16
CA GLU A 37 20.98 -12.03 7.74
C GLU A 37 19.92 -11.76 6.66
N ARG A 38 18.87 -12.57 6.67
CA ARG A 38 17.69 -12.36 5.84
C ARG A 38 16.77 -11.38 6.53
N THR A 39 16.20 -10.49 5.74
CA THR A 39 15.16 -9.57 6.20
C THR A 39 13.80 -9.99 5.64
N LEU A 40 12.76 -9.55 6.32
CA LEU A 40 11.38 -9.71 5.90
C LEU A 40 10.64 -8.40 6.07
N GLY A 41 9.58 -8.25 5.29
CA GLY A 41 8.63 -7.16 5.36
C GLY A 41 7.21 -7.71 5.31
N ILE A 42 6.26 -6.95 5.83
CA ILE A 42 4.85 -7.30 5.84
C ILE A 42 4.06 -6.12 5.31
N GLU A 43 3.09 -6.40 4.44
CA GLU A 43 2.09 -5.44 3.97
C GLU A 43 0.70 -5.97 4.38
N LEU A 44 -0.07 -5.15 5.05
CA LEU A 44 -1.43 -5.44 5.48
C LEU A 44 -2.38 -4.42 4.88
N GLU A 45 -3.22 -4.85 3.96
CA GLU A 45 -4.33 -4.06 3.48
C GLU A 45 -5.57 -4.34 4.34
N ARG A 46 -6.31 -3.29 4.69
CA ARG A 46 -7.51 -3.40 5.53
C ARG A 46 -8.60 -2.46 5.02
N LEU A 47 -9.85 -2.92 5.11
CA LEU A 47 -11.01 -2.09 4.86
C LEU A 47 -11.34 -1.29 6.11
N ILE A 48 -11.71 -0.02 5.96
CA ILE A 48 -12.25 0.78 7.06
C ILE A 48 -13.77 0.76 6.94
N LEU A 49 -14.44 0.17 7.93
CA LEU A 49 -15.89 0.06 7.97
C LEU A 49 -16.46 0.85 9.16
N ASP A 50 -17.58 1.49 8.91
CA ASP A 50 -18.42 2.05 9.98
C ASP A 50 -19.34 0.93 10.51
N PRO A 51 -19.19 0.48 11.76
CA PRO A 51 -19.98 -0.61 12.30
C PRO A 51 -21.46 -0.29 12.47
N VAL A 52 -21.83 1.00 12.49
CA VAL A 52 -23.22 1.43 12.63
C VAL A 52 -23.99 1.27 11.32
N SER A 53 -23.38 1.74 10.22
CA SER A 53 -23.98 1.63 8.88
C SER A 53 -23.64 0.33 8.17
N GLY A 54 -22.58 -0.37 8.59
CA GLY A 54 -21.99 -1.50 7.89
C GLY A 54 -21.33 -1.13 6.57
N GLN A 55 -21.12 0.18 6.32
CA GLN A 55 -20.59 0.70 5.06
C GLN A 55 -19.11 1.05 5.17
N ARG A 56 -18.43 1.09 4.05
CA ARG A 56 -17.06 1.59 3.96
C ARG A 56 -17.02 3.08 4.27
N VAL A 57 -16.00 3.48 5.01
CA VAL A 57 -15.71 4.89 5.22
C VAL A 57 -15.23 5.50 3.89
N PRO A 58 -15.84 6.60 3.43
CA PRO A 58 -15.45 7.21 2.16
C PRO A 58 -14.07 7.86 2.23
N PHE A 59 -13.42 8.02 1.08
CA PHE A 59 -12.14 8.74 1.01
C PHE A 59 -12.30 10.22 1.33
N GLU A 60 -13.35 10.87 0.81
CA GLU A 60 -13.61 12.31 0.97
C GLU A 60 -14.83 12.59 1.84
N GLY A 61 -14.83 13.77 2.49
CA GLY A 61 -15.93 14.25 3.31
C GLY A 61 -15.50 14.68 4.70
N PRO A 62 -16.43 15.17 5.55
CA PRO A 62 -16.12 15.66 6.89
C PRO A 62 -15.64 14.55 7.86
N LEU A 63 -16.22 13.37 7.71
CA LEU A 63 -15.79 12.13 8.39
C LEU A 63 -15.39 11.13 7.33
N SER A 64 -14.08 11.04 7.07
CA SER A 64 -13.53 10.34 5.90
C SER A 64 -12.10 9.86 6.16
N ILE A 65 -11.60 9.03 5.26
CA ILE A 65 -10.22 8.56 5.30
C ILE A 65 -9.23 9.71 5.10
N SER A 66 -9.54 10.70 4.27
CA SER A 66 -8.69 11.89 4.10
C SER A 66 -8.59 12.70 5.41
N THR A 67 -9.67 12.81 6.17
CA THR A 67 -9.66 13.45 7.49
C THR A 67 -8.84 12.65 8.50
N LEU A 68 -8.93 11.32 8.46
CA LEU A 68 -8.13 10.42 9.29
C LEU A 68 -6.63 10.59 8.97
N LEU A 69 -6.25 10.57 7.69
CA LEU A 69 -4.87 10.78 7.25
C LEU A 69 -4.33 12.14 7.68
N ALA A 70 -5.11 13.22 7.52
CA ALA A 70 -4.69 14.56 7.95
C ALA A 70 -4.35 14.61 9.44
N ARG A 71 -5.04 13.83 10.29
CA ARG A 71 -4.74 13.76 11.73
C ARG A 71 -3.57 12.85 12.07
N TRP A 72 -3.16 11.97 11.14
CA TRP A 72 -1.99 11.10 11.34
C TRP A 72 -0.68 11.88 11.33
N GLU A 73 -0.66 13.11 10.80
CA GLU A 73 0.52 14.00 10.79
C GLU A 73 1.20 14.14 12.15
N ARG A 74 0.44 14.05 13.25
CA ARG A 74 0.98 14.17 14.61
C ARG A 74 1.95 13.06 15.03
N PHE A 75 1.94 11.94 14.32
CA PHE A 75 2.81 10.80 14.57
C PHE A 75 4.04 10.75 13.65
N PHE A 76 4.09 11.63 12.65
CA PHE A 76 5.14 11.66 11.65
C PHE A 76 5.72 13.06 11.49
N ALA A 77 7.01 13.12 11.13
CA ALA A 77 7.60 14.38 10.69
C ALA A 77 6.97 14.85 9.36
N PRO A 78 6.89 16.17 9.11
CA PRO A 78 6.24 16.69 7.89
C PRO A 78 6.79 16.12 6.58
N GLU A 79 8.08 15.83 6.51
CA GLU A 79 8.74 15.22 5.36
C GLU A 79 8.34 13.79 5.07
N CYS A 80 7.69 13.13 6.01
CA CYS A 80 7.16 11.77 5.86
C CYS A 80 5.83 11.72 5.09
N ALA A 81 5.18 12.86 4.86
CA ALA A 81 3.90 12.92 4.18
C ALA A 81 4.03 12.61 2.68
N LEU A 82 3.19 11.71 2.19
CA LEU A 82 3.10 11.34 0.77
C LEU A 82 2.02 12.21 0.11
N ILE A 83 2.42 13.32 -0.49
CA ILE A 83 1.54 14.29 -1.16
C ILE A 83 1.74 14.21 -2.66
N ILE A 84 0.64 14.06 -3.41
CA ILE A 84 0.61 14.07 -4.88
C ILE A 84 -0.51 15.02 -5.32
N ASP A 85 -0.19 15.99 -6.16
CA ASP A 85 -1.16 17.00 -6.66
C ASP A 85 -1.97 17.64 -5.51
N ASP A 86 -1.27 18.10 -4.47
CA ASP A 86 -1.81 18.70 -3.24
C ASP A 86 -2.74 17.78 -2.41
N THR A 87 -2.81 16.50 -2.74
CA THR A 87 -3.60 15.51 -2.00
C THR A 87 -2.69 14.61 -1.15
N LEU A 88 -3.03 14.46 0.13
CA LEU A 88 -2.34 13.57 1.06
C LEU A 88 -2.86 12.13 0.87
N PHE A 89 -1.94 11.21 0.59
CA PHE A 89 -2.23 9.79 0.38
C PHE A 89 -1.62 8.86 1.41
N GLY A 90 -0.86 9.36 2.35
CA GLY A 90 -0.25 8.55 3.39
C GLY A 90 1.02 9.14 3.98
N TYR A 91 1.78 8.28 4.63
CA TYR A 91 3.05 8.62 5.29
C TYR A 91 4.06 7.50 5.11
N GLU A 92 5.34 7.87 5.00
CA GLU A 92 6.45 6.93 5.00
C GLU A 92 7.49 7.42 6.01
N GLY A 93 7.82 6.59 7.00
CA GLY A 93 8.69 7.01 8.09
C GLY A 93 9.21 5.85 8.93
N ILE A 94 9.49 6.14 10.18
CA ILE A 94 10.07 5.21 11.13
C ILE A 94 9.22 5.21 12.40
N VAL A 95 8.97 4.02 12.94
CA VAL A 95 8.43 3.84 14.29
C VAL A 95 9.49 3.19 15.18
N THR A 96 9.50 3.57 16.46
CA THR A 96 10.41 2.98 17.44
C THR A 96 9.72 1.87 18.20
N VAL A 97 10.26 0.66 18.12
CA VAL A 97 9.79 -0.54 18.82
C VAL A 97 10.92 -1.05 19.72
N GLU A 98 10.72 -1.02 21.03
CA GLU A 98 11.73 -1.48 22.01
C GLU A 98 13.15 -0.91 21.78
N ASN A 99 13.22 0.40 21.50
CA ASN A 99 14.45 1.15 21.17
C ASN A 99 15.09 0.77 19.82
N LYS A 100 14.37 0.11 18.93
CA LYS A 100 14.79 -0.15 17.54
C LYS A 100 13.92 0.65 16.56
N GLU A 101 14.53 1.09 15.51
CA GLU A 101 13.86 1.77 14.41
C GLU A 101 13.36 0.75 13.38
N VAL A 102 12.07 0.82 13.08
CA VAL A 102 11.40 -0.01 12.06
C VAL A 102 10.75 0.90 11.04
N GLY A 103 11.05 0.67 9.76
CA GLY A 103 10.40 1.38 8.67
C GLY A 103 8.90 1.08 8.64
N ILE A 104 8.09 2.11 8.41
CA ILE A 104 6.64 1.99 8.23
C ILE A 104 6.19 2.88 7.09
N SER A 105 5.29 2.36 6.26
CA SER A 105 4.56 3.13 5.27
C SER A 105 3.07 2.91 5.48
N ILE A 106 2.31 3.98 5.49
CA ILE A 106 0.85 3.98 5.56
C ILE A 106 0.35 4.58 4.27
N THR A 107 -0.32 3.79 3.44
CA THR A 107 -0.79 4.21 2.11
C THR A 107 -2.23 3.81 1.86
N LEU A 108 -2.74 4.15 0.68
CA LEU A 108 -4.08 3.80 0.25
C LEU A 108 -4.04 3.08 -1.09
N GLU A 109 -4.78 1.99 -1.13
CA GLU A 109 -5.10 1.22 -2.33
C GLU A 109 -6.28 1.85 -3.12
N PRO A 110 -6.54 1.46 -4.39
CA PRO A 110 -7.46 2.15 -5.30
C PRO A 110 -8.84 2.47 -4.75
N GLY A 111 -9.42 1.58 -3.96
CA GLY A 111 -10.73 1.77 -3.33
C GLY A 111 -10.63 2.32 -1.90
N ALA A 112 -9.53 3.02 -1.57
CA ALA A 112 -9.25 3.58 -0.25
C ALA A 112 -9.09 2.51 0.86
N GLN A 113 -8.70 1.29 0.51
CA GLN A 113 -8.22 0.33 1.50
C GLN A 113 -6.95 0.90 2.14
N LEU A 114 -6.88 0.84 3.46
CA LEU A 114 -5.72 1.32 4.21
C LEU A 114 -4.66 0.23 4.21
N GLU A 115 -3.49 0.53 3.65
CA GLU A 115 -2.34 -0.34 3.66
C GLU A 115 -1.33 0.14 4.69
N VAL A 116 -0.82 -0.79 5.47
CA VAL A 116 0.37 -0.59 6.30
C VAL A 116 1.45 -1.57 5.86
N ALA A 117 2.59 -1.04 5.43
CA ALA A 117 3.78 -1.82 5.13
C ALA A 117 4.84 -1.56 6.20
N VAL A 118 5.44 -2.62 6.74
CA VAL A 118 6.47 -2.55 7.79
C VAL A 118 7.70 -3.34 7.41
N GLY A 119 8.86 -2.81 7.74
CA GLY A 119 10.16 -3.41 7.47
C GLY A 119 11.03 -2.59 6.52
N PRO A 120 12.15 -3.16 6.02
CA PRO A 120 12.62 -4.52 6.30
C PRO A 120 13.16 -4.69 7.73
N SER A 121 12.98 -5.88 8.30
CA SER A 121 13.58 -6.28 9.59
C SER A 121 14.01 -7.75 9.57
N ASN A 122 14.97 -8.11 10.38
CA ASN A 122 15.35 -9.51 10.63
C ASN A 122 14.60 -10.14 11.82
N SER A 123 13.65 -9.40 12.40
CA SER A 123 12.89 -9.80 13.59
C SER A 123 11.38 -9.68 13.33
N VAL A 124 10.68 -10.80 13.42
CA VAL A 124 9.21 -10.83 13.38
C VAL A 124 8.60 -10.03 14.55
N SER A 125 9.25 -10.05 15.72
CA SER A 125 8.77 -9.30 16.88
C SER A 125 8.80 -7.80 16.64
N ASP A 126 9.86 -7.28 15.99
CA ASP A 126 9.99 -5.87 15.66
C ASP A 126 8.89 -5.44 14.66
N LEU A 127 8.61 -6.27 13.64
CA LEU A 127 7.53 -6.01 12.69
C LEU A 127 6.16 -6.03 13.35
N LEU A 128 5.91 -7.02 14.23
CA LEU A 128 4.67 -7.08 15.00
C LEU A 128 4.51 -5.85 15.90
N GLY A 129 5.58 -5.42 16.56
CA GLY A 129 5.57 -4.20 17.37
C GLY A 129 5.20 -2.96 16.57
N ALA A 130 5.71 -2.82 15.33
CA ALA A 130 5.38 -1.72 14.44
C ALA A 130 3.89 -1.76 14.01
N ILE A 131 3.34 -2.95 13.72
CA ILE A 131 1.91 -3.13 13.41
C ILE A 131 1.04 -2.75 14.62
N LEU A 132 1.42 -3.18 15.82
CA LEU A 132 0.68 -2.83 17.04
C LEU A 132 0.72 -1.31 17.32
N ALA A 133 1.86 -0.66 17.09
CA ALA A 133 1.96 0.80 17.20
C ALA A 133 1.04 1.51 16.19
N PHE A 134 0.95 1.01 14.96
CA PHE A 134 0.00 1.50 13.97
C PHE A 134 -1.46 1.32 14.45
N ASP A 135 -1.82 0.14 14.96
CA ASP A 135 -3.18 -0.13 15.44
C ASP A 135 -3.56 0.78 16.62
N GLU A 136 -2.60 1.07 17.52
CA GLU A 136 -2.78 2.03 18.63
C GLU A 136 -2.97 3.46 18.11
N GLN A 137 -2.17 3.92 17.15
CA GLN A 137 -2.33 5.22 16.52
C GLN A 137 -3.71 5.34 15.87
N TYR A 138 -4.12 4.33 15.10
CA TYR A 138 -5.44 4.29 14.47
C TYR A 138 -6.58 4.42 15.50
N ALA A 139 -6.51 3.66 16.59
CA ALA A 139 -7.52 3.71 17.66
C ALA A 139 -7.60 5.11 18.30
N GLN A 140 -6.45 5.76 18.56
CA GLN A 140 -6.41 7.13 19.08
C GLN A 140 -7.05 8.13 18.10
N LEU A 141 -6.80 7.99 16.80
CA LEU A 141 -7.38 8.86 15.78
C LEU A 141 -8.89 8.69 15.67
N CYS A 142 -9.40 7.47 15.75
CA CYS A 142 -10.84 7.21 15.80
C CYS A 142 -11.48 7.84 17.03
N GLN A 143 -10.84 7.73 18.19
CA GLN A 143 -11.31 8.37 19.42
C GLN A 143 -11.37 9.89 19.29
N ASP A 144 -10.35 10.52 18.71
CA ASP A 144 -10.30 11.98 18.50
C ASP A 144 -11.33 12.47 17.48
N LEU A 145 -11.69 11.63 16.52
CA LEU A 145 -12.75 11.92 15.55
C LEU A 145 -14.15 11.66 16.12
N GLY A 146 -14.24 10.97 17.27
CA GLY A 146 -15.52 10.55 17.86
C GLY A 146 -16.22 9.48 17.03
N VAL A 147 -15.47 8.59 16.39
CA VAL A 147 -15.97 7.50 15.52
C VAL A 147 -15.56 6.13 16.05
N GLU A 148 -16.32 5.10 15.70
CA GLU A 148 -16.04 3.71 16.06
C GLU A 148 -15.62 2.87 14.84
N TRP A 149 -14.91 3.48 13.90
CA TRP A 149 -14.51 2.80 12.66
C TRP A 149 -13.60 1.60 12.92
N GLN A 150 -13.87 0.52 12.21
CA GLN A 150 -13.15 -0.74 12.36
C GLN A 150 -12.23 -0.99 11.17
N LEU A 151 -10.99 -1.35 11.47
CA LEU A 151 -10.07 -1.94 10.48
C LEU A 151 -10.41 -3.42 10.34
N VAL A 152 -10.83 -3.82 9.15
CA VAL A 152 -11.28 -5.19 8.89
C VAL A 152 -10.32 -5.89 7.95
N ALA A 153 -9.71 -6.97 8.46
CA ALA A 153 -8.79 -7.85 7.71
C ALA A 153 -9.59 -8.95 7.00
N LEU A 154 -10.37 -8.58 5.99
CA LEU A 154 -11.09 -9.51 5.12
C LEU A 154 -10.47 -9.47 3.72
N GLY A 155 -10.28 -10.62 3.10
CA GLY A 155 -9.72 -10.72 1.76
C GLY A 155 -10.53 -10.01 0.67
N THR A 156 -11.80 -9.73 0.95
CA THR A 156 -12.71 -8.96 0.09
C THR A 156 -13.77 -8.25 0.91
N ASP A 157 -14.27 -7.13 0.38
CA ASP A 157 -15.39 -6.40 0.95
C ASP A 157 -16.68 -7.22 0.84
N PRO A 158 -17.28 -7.61 1.97
CA PRO A 158 -18.47 -8.47 1.97
C PRO A 158 -19.77 -7.69 1.71
N PHE A 159 -19.74 -6.36 1.73
CA PHE A 159 -20.93 -5.51 1.67
C PHE A 159 -21.11 -4.84 0.30
N THR A 160 -20.05 -4.65 -0.44
CA THR A 160 -20.11 -4.05 -1.78
C THR A 160 -20.62 -5.08 -2.80
N ILE A 161 -21.79 -4.84 -3.36
CA ILE A 161 -22.39 -5.69 -4.41
C ILE A 161 -21.82 -5.32 -5.79
N ASP A 162 -21.68 -4.04 -6.06
CA ASP A 162 -21.14 -3.54 -7.33
C ASP A 162 -19.82 -2.76 -7.07
N PRO A 163 -18.67 -3.27 -7.51
CA PRO A 163 -17.39 -2.59 -7.28
C PRO A 163 -17.30 -1.20 -7.94
N ARG A 164 -18.22 -0.86 -8.86
CA ARG A 164 -18.29 0.48 -9.47
C ARG A 164 -18.80 1.54 -8.49
N GLU A 165 -19.51 1.13 -7.44
CA GLU A 165 -19.97 2.03 -6.37
C GLU A 165 -18.86 2.46 -5.44
N VAL A 166 -17.75 1.71 -5.39
CA VAL A 166 -16.56 2.10 -4.64
C VAL A 166 -15.79 3.16 -5.42
N ALA A 167 -15.76 4.38 -4.89
CA ALA A 167 -15.02 5.49 -5.50
C ALA A 167 -13.51 5.18 -5.53
N LEU A 168 -12.86 5.50 -6.64
CA LEU A 168 -11.40 5.47 -6.72
C LEU A 168 -10.83 6.69 -6.02
N ILE A 169 -9.77 6.50 -5.23
CA ILE A 169 -8.99 7.64 -4.75
C ILE A 169 -8.32 8.35 -5.93
N PRO A 170 -8.12 9.69 -5.86
CA PRO A 170 -7.76 10.52 -7.02
C PRO A 170 -6.27 10.41 -7.40
N LYS A 171 -5.77 9.18 -7.59
CA LYS A 171 -4.44 8.93 -8.18
C LYS A 171 -4.59 8.59 -9.66
N GLU A 172 -3.89 9.31 -10.54
CA GLU A 172 -3.93 9.08 -12.00
C GLU A 172 -3.57 7.62 -12.36
N ARG A 173 -2.64 7.02 -11.64
CA ARG A 173 -2.29 5.59 -11.78
C ARG A 173 -3.51 4.69 -11.67
N TYR A 174 -4.38 4.93 -10.68
CA TYR A 174 -5.56 4.10 -10.44
C TYR A 174 -6.65 4.32 -11.48
N ARG A 175 -6.78 5.54 -11.98
CA ARG A 175 -7.68 5.83 -13.10
C ARG A 175 -7.26 5.07 -14.37
N LEU A 176 -5.96 5.04 -14.66
CA LEU A 176 -5.42 4.28 -15.79
C LEU A 176 -5.56 2.77 -15.61
N MET A 177 -5.35 2.27 -14.39
CA MET A 177 -5.56 0.86 -14.03
C MET A 177 -7.02 0.46 -14.23
N ASP A 178 -7.98 1.22 -13.72
CA ASP A 178 -9.41 0.93 -13.88
C ASP A 178 -9.80 0.88 -15.36
N LYS A 179 -9.33 1.84 -16.15
CA LYS A 179 -9.57 1.86 -17.61
C LYS A 179 -9.03 0.61 -18.30
N THR A 180 -7.84 0.15 -17.92
CA THR A 180 -7.19 -1.01 -18.56
C THR A 180 -7.79 -2.32 -18.07
N LEU A 181 -7.86 -2.50 -16.75
CA LEU A 181 -8.31 -3.74 -16.12
C LEU A 181 -9.78 -4.04 -16.37
N SER A 182 -10.62 -3.03 -16.51
CA SER A 182 -12.06 -3.20 -16.80
C SER A 182 -12.35 -3.96 -18.10
N HIS A 183 -11.36 -4.04 -18.99
CA HIS A 183 -11.47 -4.75 -20.27
C HIS A 183 -10.77 -6.12 -20.27
N THR A 184 -10.02 -6.44 -19.21
CA THR A 184 -9.15 -7.64 -19.18
C THR A 184 -9.71 -8.80 -18.37
N GLY A 185 -10.65 -8.54 -17.45
CA GLY A 185 -11.20 -9.60 -16.62
C GLY A 185 -12.53 -9.26 -15.95
N ARG A 186 -13.36 -10.27 -15.77
CA ARG A 186 -14.70 -10.12 -15.17
C ARG A 186 -14.66 -9.52 -13.76
N TYR A 187 -13.66 -9.90 -12.97
CA TYR A 187 -13.50 -9.51 -11.56
C TYR A 187 -12.36 -8.50 -11.34
N ALA A 188 -11.91 -7.84 -12.39
CA ALA A 188 -10.77 -6.94 -12.30
C ALA A 188 -11.05 -5.73 -11.40
N ARG A 189 -12.28 -5.19 -11.43
CA ARG A 189 -12.68 -4.10 -10.53
C ARG A 189 -12.90 -4.56 -9.09
N ASP A 190 -13.44 -5.76 -8.91
CA ASP A 190 -13.59 -6.36 -7.57
C ASP A 190 -12.22 -6.49 -6.91
N MET A 191 -11.25 -7.06 -7.63
CA MET A 191 -9.87 -7.18 -7.16
C MET A 191 -9.27 -5.82 -6.83
N MET A 192 -9.42 -4.82 -7.69
CA MET A 192 -8.78 -3.52 -7.55
C MET A 192 -9.41 -2.67 -6.44
N ARG A 193 -10.75 -2.72 -6.28
CA ARG A 193 -11.48 -1.80 -5.41
C ARG A 193 -11.99 -2.41 -4.12
N CYS A 194 -12.13 -3.75 -4.08
CA CYS A 194 -12.81 -4.44 -2.99
C CYS A 194 -11.95 -5.49 -2.29
N SER A 195 -10.77 -5.81 -2.81
CA SER A 195 -9.87 -6.75 -2.12
C SER A 195 -8.98 -6.05 -1.10
N ALA A 196 -8.54 -6.81 -0.10
CA ALA A 196 -7.56 -6.39 0.88
C ALA A 196 -6.70 -7.61 1.23
N SER A 197 -5.41 -7.52 0.94
CA SER A 197 -4.48 -8.65 1.02
C SER A 197 -3.56 -8.55 2.24
N THR A 198 -2.93 -9.67 2.57
CA THR A 198 -1.75 -9.73 3.43
C THR A 198 -0.61 -10.26 2.60
N GLN A 199 0.51 -9.52 2.55
CA GLN A 199 1.68 -9.88 1.78
C GLN A 199 2.91 -9.98 2.69
N ILE A 200 3.77 -10.94 2.39
CA ILE A 200 5.03 -11.13 3.10
C ILE A 200 6.16 -11.10 2.07
N SER A 201 7.05 -10.14 2.22
CA SER A 201 8.27 -10.03 1.43
C SER A 201 9.42 -10.69 2.17
N LEU A 202 10.08 -11.65 1.52
CA LEU A 202 11.22 -12.35 2.06
C LEU A 202 12.46 -12.01 1.24
N ASP A 203 13.54 -11.72 1.94
CA ASP A 203 14.84 -11.55 1.31
C ASP A 203 15.36 -12.90 0.82
N CYS A 204 15.75 -12.98 -0.42
CA CYS A 204 16.34 -14.18 -1.01
C CYS A 204 17.87 -14.03 -1.08
N SER A 205 18.61 -15.10 -0.83
CA SER A 205 20.05 -15.14 -1.13
C SER A 205 20.27 -15.20 -2.63
N ASP A 206 21.40 -14.66 -3.08
CA ASP A 206 21.81 -14.68 -4.50
C ASP A 206 22.31 -16.07 -4.98
N GLU A 207 22.08 -17.15 -4.20
CA GLU A 207 22.47 -18.53 -4.52
C GLU A 207 21.36 -19.30 -5.25
#